data_517217884a8b628d4dbb225f33cca03e
#
_entry.id   517217884a8b628d4dbb225f33cca03e
#
_cell.length_a   1.000
_cell.length_b   1.000
_cell.length_c   1.000
_cell.angle_alpha   90.00
_cell.angle_beta   90.00
_cell.angle_gamma   90.00
#
_symmetry.space_group_name_H-M   'P 1'
#
loop_
_entity.id
_entity.type
_entity.pdbx_description
1 polymer ?
#
loop_
_entity_poly.entity_id
_entity_poly.type
_entity_poly.pdbx_seq_one_letter_code
_entity_poly.pdbx_strand_id
1 'polypeptide(L)'
;MDSDPRFAAAAGGAVRFLAEAAGMPEDVCKEFQEATVRASTKAFDAQPRQPHTVEFLVFGDRLEVAIDADVGSHAIRLSRSVVPQR
;
A
#
# COMPACT_ATOMS: atom_id res chain seq x y z
N MET A 1 -11.13 9.13 1.47
CA MET A 1 -10.57 9.10 0.11
C MET A 1 -11.64 8.59 -0.85
N ASP A 2 -11.86 9.28 -1.92
CA ASP A 2 -12.83 8.86 -2.93
C ASP A 2 -12.31 7.69 -3.76
N SER A 3 -13.24 7.02 -4.46
CA SER A 3 -12.91 5.88 -5.31
C SER A 3 -12.33 6.28 -6.68
N ASP A 4 -11.60 7.38 -6.71
CA ASP A 4 -10.95 7.86 -7.94
C ASP A 4 -9.70 7.02 -8.20
N PRO A 5 -9.53 6.50 -9.44
CA PRO A 5 -8.32 5.72 -9.80
C PRO A 5 -7.01 6.44 -9.50
N ARG A 6 -7.00 7.77 -9.51
CA ARG A 6 -5.82 8.55 -9.18
C ARG A 6 -5.36 8.34 -7.74
N PHE A 7 -6.28 8.03 -6.83
CA PHE A 7 -5.92 7.78 -5.43
C PHE A 7 -5.22 6.43 -5.28
N ALA A 8 -5.63 5.43 -6.05
CA ALA A 8 -4.93 4.15 -6.05
C ALA A 8 -3.50 4.32 -6.57
N ALA A 9 -3.33 5.07 -7.66
CA ALA A 9 -2.00 5.36 -8.19
C ALA A 9 -1.16 6.16 -7.19
N ALA A 10 -1.75 7.12 -6.49
CA ALA A 10 -1.06 7.91 -5.48
C ALA A 10 -0.60 7.03 -4.30
N ALA A 11 -1.45 6.10 -3.86
CA ALA A 11 -1.08 5.15 -2.80
C ALA A 11 0.11 4.29 -3.23
N GLY A 12 0.10 3.80 -4.46
CA GLY A 12 1.21 3.03 -5.00
C GLY A 12 2.50 3.84 -5.07
N GLY A 13 2.41 5.09 -5.52
CA GLY A 13 3.56 5.99 -5.57
C GLY A 13 4.15 6.28 -4.20
N ALA A 14 3.29 6.48 -3.20
CA ALA A 14 3.73 6.69 -1.81
C ALA A 14 4.45 5.47 -1.27
N VAL A 15 3.92 4.27 -1.51
CA VAL A 15 4.56 3.03 -1.08
C VAL A 15 5.92 2.86 -1.74
N ARG A 16 6.01 3.15 -3.03
CA ARG A 16 7.29 3.05 -3.74
C ARG A 16 8.32 4.00 -3.15
N PHE A 17 7.91 5.24 -2.86
CA PHE A 17 8.79 6.23 -2.26
C PHE A 17 9.33 5.72 -0.92
N LEU A 18 8.44 5.20 -0.05
CA LEU A 18 8.84 4.69 1.26
C LEU A 18 9.74 3.46 1.14
N ALA A 19 9.44 2.57 0.20
CA ALA A 19 10.25 1.38 -0.04
C ALA A 19 11.65 1.75 -0.52
N GLU A 20 11.77 2.71 -1.41
CA GLU A 20 13.07 3.21 -1.87
C GLU A 20 13.85 3.85 -0.73
N ALA A 21 13.17 4.66 0.09
CA ALA A 21 13.79 5.29 1.25
C ALA A 21 14.27 4.27 2.27
N ALA A 22 13.59 3.12 2.37
CA ALA A 22 13.97 2.05 3.27
C ALA A 22 15.12 1.19 2.72
N GLY A 23 15.54 1.41 1.48
CA GLY A 23 16.63 0.67 0.86
C GLY A 23 16.23 -0.65 0.24
N MET A 24 14.95 -0.86 -0.03
CA MET A 24 14.48 -2.09 -0.67
C MET A 24 14.96 -2.16 -2.13
N PRO A 25 15.23 -3.36 -2.65
CA PRO A 25 15.60 -3.53 -4.06
C PRO A 25 14.55 -2.96 -4.99
N GLU A 26 14.97 -2.47 -6.16
CA GLU A 26 14.06 -1.82 -7.10
C GLU A 26 12.93 -2.73 -7.57
N ASP A 27 13.21 -4.00 -7.81
CA ASP A 27 12.19 -4.96 -8.22
C ASP A 27 11.13 -5.17 -7.13
N VAL A 28 11.53 -5.14 -5.86
CA VAL A 28 10.60 -5.22 -4.73
C VAL A 28 9.79 -3.94 -4.62
N CYS A 29 10.42 -2.77 -4.79
CA CYS A 29 9.72 -1.49 -4.76
C CYS A 29 8.63 -1.45 -5.83
N LYS A 30 8.96 -1.89 -7.04
CA LYS A 30 8.01 -1.92 -8.15
C LYS A 30 6.89 -2.90 -7.91
N GLU A 31 7.22 -4.10 -7.42
CA GLU A 31 6.22 -5.12 -7.12
C GLU A 31 5.26 -4.64 -6.03
N PHE A 32 5.80 -4.02 -4.99
CA PHE A 32 5.00 -3.51 -3.89
C PHE A 32 4.08 -2.37 -4.35
N GLN A 33 4.60 -1.48 -5.21
CA GLN A 33 3.80 -0.43 -5.82
C GLN A 33 2.62 -1.02 -6.60
N GLU A 34 2.88 -1.99 -7.45
CA GLU A 34 1.84 -2.63 -8.27
C GLU A 34 0.82 -3.36 -7.41
N ALA A 35 1.28 -4.08 -6.39
CA ALA A 35 0.38 -4.77 -5.47
C ALA A 35 -0.50 -3.78 -4.72
N THR A 36 0.04 -2.65 -4.30
CA THR A 36 -0.71 -1.62 -3.59
C THR A 36 -1.78 -0.99 -4.49
N VAL A 37 -1.43 -0.71 -5.74
CA VAL A 37 -2.40 -0.16 -6.70
C VAL A 37 -3.54 -1.16 -6.92
N ARG A 38 -3.23 -2.43 -7.12
CA ARG A 38 -4.27 -3.45 -7.33
C ARG A 38 -5.18 -3.59 -6.12
N ALA A 39 -4.59 -3.64 -4.93
CA ALA A 39 -5.36 -3.79 -3.69
C ALA A 39 -6.23 -2.57 -3.44
N SER A 40 -5.71 -1.36 -3.66
CA SER A 40 -6.47 -0.12 -3.49
C SER A 40 -7.62 -0.05 -4.48
N THR A 41 -7.37 -0.38 -5.74
CA THR A 41 -8.40 -0.39 -6.78
C THR A 41 -9.51 -1.37 -6.41
N LYS A 42 -9.14 -2.56 -5.96
CA LYS A 42 -10.11 -3.58 -5.57
C LYS A 42 -10.97 -3.10 -4.40
N ALA A 43 -10.35 -2.50 -3.39
CA ALA A 43 -11.09 -1.98 -2.23
C ALA A 43 -12.03 -0.86 -2.63
N PHE A 44 -11.57 0.07 -3.47
CA PHE A 44 -12.37 1.21 -3.92
C PHE A 44 -13.55 0.74 -4.78
N ASP A 45 -13.34 -0.23 -5.66
CA ASP A 45 -14.40 -0.77 -6.53
C ASP A 45 -15.43 -1.54 -5.72
N ALA A 46 -15.02 -2.22 -4.65
CA ALA A 46 -15.94 -2.99 -3.81
C ALA A 46 -16.89 -2.07 -3.04
N GLN A 47 -16.45 -0.87 -2.66
CA GLN A 47 -17.26 0.07 -1.90
C GLN A 47 -17.07 1.49 -2.42
N PRO A 48 -17.59 1.78 -3.63
CA PRO A 48 -17.28 3.05 -4.31
C PRO A 48 -17.87 4.29 -3.64
N ARG A 49 -18.85 4.13 -2.77
CA ARG A 49 -19.50 5.26 -2.09
C ARG A 49 -18.99 5.50 -0.68
N GLN A 50 -18.07 4.67 -0.21
CA GLN A 50 -17.51 4.76 1.13
C GLN A 50 -16.17 5.50 1.06
N PRO A 51 -15.87 6.33 2.06
CA PRO A 51 -14.51 6.84 2.18
C PRO A 51 -13.57 5.71 2.54
N HIS A 52 -12.36 5.76 2.00
CA HIS A 52 -11.34 4.75 2.25
C HIS A 52 -10.14 5.38 2.94
N THR A 53 -9.51 4.61 3.83
CA THR A 53 -8.28 5.03 4.48
C THR A 53 -7.13 4.15 4.01
N VAL A 54 -5.97 4.77 3.80
CA VAL A 54 -4.75 4.03 3.46
C VAL A 54 -3.68 4.49 4.46
N GLU A 55 -3.16 3.55 5.22
CA GLU A 55 -2.13 3.83 6.22
C GLU A 55 -0.82 3.17 5.80
N PHE A 56 0.26 3.89 6.00
CA PHE A 56 1.60 3.39 5.74
C PHE A 56 2.32 3.24 7.07
N LEU A 57 2.79 2.03 7.36
CA LEU A 57 3.41 1.70 8.63
C LEU A 57 4.85 1.28 8.37
N VAL A 58 5.78 2.07 8.89
CA VAL A 58 7.20 1.83 8.70
C VAL A 58 7.77 1.24 9.98
N PHE A 59 8.24 -0.01 9.89
CA PHE A 59 8.90 -0.69 10.99
C PHE A 59 10.38 -0.87 10.67
N GLY A 60 11.16 -1.27 11.65
CA GLY A 60 12.58 -1.46 11.44
C GLY A 60 12.92 -2.59 10.46
N ASP A 61 12.05 -3.58 10.36
CA ASP A 61 12.27 -4.78 9.56
C ASP A 61 11.26 -4.96 8.42
N ARG A 62 10.26 -4.07 8.30
CA ARG A 62 9.26 -4.22 7.25
C ARG A 62 8.52 -2.92 7.00
N LEU A 63 7.92 -2.85 5.83
CA LEU A 63 7.00 -1.78 5.44
C LEU A 63 5.63 -2.41 5.21
N GLU A 64 4.60 -1.79 5.76
CA GLU A 64 3.24 -2.33 5.69
C GLU A 64 2.28 -1.26 5.16
N VAL A 65 1.33 -1.67 4.35
CA VAL A 65 0.23 -0.82 3.89
C VAL A 65 -1.07 -1.45 4.38
N ALA A 66 -1.88 -0.67 5.06
CA ALA A 66 -3.20 -1.09 5.53
C ALA A 66 -4.25 -0.25 4.83
N ILE A 67 -5.19 -0.91 4.17
CA ILE A 67 -6.30 -0.26 3.46
C ILE A 67 -7.57 -0.59 4.23
N ASP A 68 -8.30 0.44 4.62
CA ASP A 68 -9.55 0.33 5.39
C ASP A 68 -9.38 -0.44 6.69
N ALA A 69 -8.27 -0.20 7.38
CA ALA A 69 -7.96 -0.89 8.63
C ALA A 69 -8.99 -0.64 9.72
N ASP A 70 -9.72 0.47 9.64
CA ASP A 70 -10.77 0.84 10.58
C ASP A 70 -12.12 0.13 10.31
N VAL A 71 -12.22 -0.63 9.23
CA VAL A 71 -13.45 -1.32 8.82
C VAL A 71 -13.46 -2.80 9.20
N GLY A 72 -12.45 -3.26 9.88
CA GLY A 72 -12.40 -4.62 10.43
C GLY A 72 -12.21 -5.69 9.37
N SER A 73 -13.25 -6.52 9.14
CA SER A 73 -13.14 -7.69 8.26
C SER A 73 -12.86 -7.34 6.79
N HIS A 74 -12.98 -6.07 6.42
CA HIS A 74 -12.72 -5.64 5.05
C HIS A 74 -11.32 -5.04 4.87
N ALA A 75 -10.53 -5.02 5.95
CA ALA A 75 -9.19 -4.48 5.90
C ALA A 75 -8.28 -5.33 5.00
N ILE A 76 -7.48 -4.65 4.19
CA ILE A 76 -6.47 -5.29 3.36
C ILE A 76 -5.11 -4.86 3.89
N ARG A 77 -4.21 -5.82 4.13
CA ARG A 77 -2.87 -5.51 4.61
C ARG A 77 -1.84 -6.14 3.68
N LEU A 78 -0.89 -5.31 3.26
CA LEU A 78 0.25 -5.75 2.47
C LEU A 78 1.51 -5.45 3.27
N SER A 79 2.41 -6.41 3.32
CA SER A 79 3.67 -6.25 4.07
C SER A 79 4.82 -6.78 3.25
N ARG A 80 5.95 -6.08 3.30
CA ARG A 80 7.19 -6.52 2.65
C ARG A 80 8.34 -6.33 3.63
N SER A 81 9.19 -7.31 3.69
CA SER A 81 10.35 -7.30 4.56
C SER A 81 11.40 -6.31 4.07
N VAL A 82 11.97 -5.55 5.00
CA VAL A 82 13.08 -4.65 4.73
C VAL A 82 14.32 -5.25 5.37
N VAL A 83 14.85 -6.29 4.74
CA VAL A 83 16.04 -6.97 5.24
C VAL A 83 17.24 -6.52 4.39
N PRO A 84 18.32 -6.03 5.02
CA PRO A 84 19.49 -5.62 4.26
C PRO A 84 20.00 -6.77 3.39
N GLN A 85 20.22 -6.47 2.13
CA GLN A 85 20.83 -7.42 1.21
C GLN A 85 22.34 -7.49 1.49
N ARG A 86 22.86 -8.67 1.51
CA ARG A 86 24.29 -8.88 1.71
C ARG A 86 24.91 -9.51 0.50
#